data_1dacacce812313d1fdf27d850151faa4
#
_entry.id   1dacacce812313d1fdf27d850151faa4
#
_cell.length_a   1.000
_cell.length_b   1.000
_cell.length_c   1.000
_cell.angle_alpha   90.00
_cell.angle_beta   90.00
_cell.angle_gamma   90.00
#
_symmetry.space_group_name_H-M   'P 1'
#
loop_
_entity.id
_entity.type
_entity.pdbx_description
1 polymer ?
#
loop_
_entity_poly.entity_id
_entity_poly.type
_entity_poly.pdbx_seq_one_letter_code
_entity_poly.pdbx_strand_id
1 'polypeptide(L)'
;MDDRIILERGTMLLFPGMACQIDSFVGKGSNAIVYMGSYPDEQSGNLRHRVLVKELFPFEEHGQIYRDAAGDICCAADAAPTMELHRLSFQRGNEVHLKLLAESPEEIGANINTFSLHRTLYSVLGFSGGRSLDRELERAGASAVLLSVHAHRMLGILDVLETFHRSGFLHLDISPDNILLIGDGRREHITLIDYNSVHTLQEIRQGEAVYYSLKDGYTA
;
A
#
# COMPACT_ATOMS: atom_id res chain seq x y z
N MET A 1 -8.53 17.00 11.50
CA MET A 1 -8.49 17.09 10.00
C MET A 1 -7.06 16.78 9.59
N ASP A 2 -6.85 15.93 8.58
CA ASP A 2 -5.49 15.55 8.15
C ASP A 2 -4.84 16.70 7.35
N ASP A 3 -3.92 17.40 7.97
CA ASP A 3 -3.22 18.60 7.48
C ASP A 3 -1.83 18.30 6.86
N ARG A 4 -1.46 17.01 6.72
CA ARG A 4 -0.21 16.63 6.08
C ARG A 4 -0.09 17.24 4.69
N ILE A 5 1.02 17.95 4.45
CA ILE A 5 1.32 18.60 3.16
C ILE A 5 1.69 17.53 2.13
N ILE A 6 0.94 17.46 1.03
CA ILE A 6 1.19 16.53 -0.08
C ILE A 6 2.26 17.06 -1.04
N LEU A 7 2.89 16.16 -1.79
CA LEU A 7 3.72 16.52 -2.94
C LEU A 7 2.85 17.07 -4.06
N GLU A 8 3.32 18.14 -4.70
CA GLU A 8 2.62 18.76 -5.82
C GLU A 8 2.77 17.93 -7.11
N ARG A 9 1.80 18.09 -8.01
CA ARG A 9 1.91 17.54 -9.36
C ARG A 9 3.15 18.08 -10.07
N GLY A 10 3.91 17.20 -10.70
CA GLY A 10 5.15 17.54 -11.39
C GLY A 10 6.41 17.42 -10.52
N THR A 11 6.25 17.21 -9.19
CA THR A 11 7.40 16.94 -8.31
C THR A 11 8.20 15.75 -8.85
N MET A 12 9.52 15.92 -8.97
CA MET A 12 10.44 14.87 -9.39
C MET A 12 11.07 14.22 -8.17
N LEU A 13 10.85 12.92 -8.02
CA LEU A 13 11.51 12.07 -7.03
C LEU A 13 12.71 11.40 -7.70
N LEU A 14 13.91 11.80 -7.29
CA LEU A 14 15.17 11.29 -7.84
C LEU A 14 15.67 10.15 -6.96
N PHE A 15 15.22 8.94 -7.24
CA PHE A 15 15.69 7.74 -6.59
C PHE A 15 16.97 7.19 -7.24
N PRO A 16 17.79 6.39 -6.54
CA PRO A 16 18.91 5.71 -7.15
C PRO A 16 18.43 4.83 -8.32
N GLY A 17 18.87 5.17 -9.54
CA GLY A 17 18.51 4.43 -10.76
C GLY A 17 17.13 4.70 -11.34
N MET A 18 16.32 5.61 -10.75
CA MET A 18 14.99 5.92 -11.26
C MET A 18 14.57 7.37 -10.96
N ALA A 19 14.15 8.09 -11.98
CA ALA A 19 13.50 9.41 -11.83
C ALA A 19 11.99 9.26 -12.02
N CYS A 20 11.23 9.43 -10.95
CA CYS A 20 9.77 9.30 -10.95
C CYS A 20 9.11 10.67 -10.80
N GLN A 21 8.18 11.00 -11.67
CA GLN A 21 7.39 12.23 -11.59
C GLN A 21 6.05 11.93 -10.90
N ILE A 22 5.65 12.80 -9.98
CA ILE A 22 4.31 12.76 -9.37
C ILE A 22 3.30 13.33 -10.36
N ASP A 23 2.33 12.53 -10.77
CA ASP A 23 1.28 12.90 -11.72
C ASP A 23 0.01 13.39 -11.03
N SER A 24 -0.38 12.76 -9.91
CA SER A 24 -1.53 13.16 -9.10
C SER A 24 -1.51 12.54 -7.71
N PHE A 25 -2.20 13.20 -6.79
CA PHE A 25 -2.55 12.64 -5.48
C PHE A 25 -3.63 11.56 -5.63
N VAL A 26 -3.52 10.48 -4.86
CA VAL A 26 -4.48 9.36 -4.82
C VAL A 26 -5.23 9.33 -3.50
N GLY A 27 -4.52 9.38 -2.37
CA GLY A 27 -5.16 9.31 -1.07
C GLY A 27 -4.18 9.41 0.10
N LYS A 28 -4.72 9.70 1.28
CA LYS A 28 -4.03 9.68 2.57
C LYS A 28 -4.54 8.50 3.40
N GLY A 29 -3.66 7.58 3.75
CA GLY A 29 -3.92 6.55 4.75
C GLY A 29 -3.33 6.96 6.11
N SER A 30 -3.54 6.16 7.16
CA SER A 30 -3.00 6.42 8.50
C SER A 30 -1.47 6.54 8.50
N ASN A 31 -0.78 5.68 7.75
CA ASN A 31 0.68 5.56 7.79
C ASN A 31 1.39 6.18 6.58
N ALA A 32 0.68 6.47 5.51
CA ALA A 32 1.29 6.86 4.25
C ALA A 32 0.38 7.74 3.40
N ILE A 33 1.00 8.48 2.49
CA ILE A 33 0.32 9.18 1.40
C ILE A 33 0.63 8.44 0.11
N VAL A 34 -0.39 8.27 -0.74
CA VAL A 34 -0.27 7.57 -2.02
C VAL A 34 -0.47 8.54 -3.17
N TYR A 35 0.40 8.42 -4.15
CA TYR A 35 0.38 9.20 -5.39
C TYR A 35 0.36 8.28 -6.60
N MET A 36 -0.20 8.77 -7.70
CA MET A 36 0.08 8.27 -9.03
C MET A 36 1.35 8.94 -9.52
N GLY A 37 2.29 8.16 -10.01
CA GLY A 37 3.51 8.66 -10.62
C GLY A 37 3.81 7.96 -11.94
N SER A 38 4.84 8.46 -12.61
CA SER A 38 5.34 7.85 -13.84
C SER A 38 6.84 8.06 -14.01
N TYR A 39 7.50 7.10 -14.64
CA TYR A 39 8.91 7.20 -15.02
C TYR A 39 9.10 6.82 -16.49
N PRO A 40 10.11 7.38 -17.18
CA PRO A 40 10.35 7.09 -18.60
C PRO A 40 10.82 5.65 -18.79
N ASP A 41 10.41 5.02 -19.88
CA ASP A 41 10.99 3.76 -20.34
C ASP A 41 12.39 4.01 -20.91
N GLU A 42 13.39 3.23 -20.49
CA GLU A 42 14.78 3.42 -20.91
C GLU A 42 15.00 3.09 -22.41
N GLN A 43 14.17 2.18 -22.95
CA GLN A 43 14.33 1.71 -24.34
C GLN A 43 13.52 2.52 -25.35
N SER A 44 12.40 3.10 -24.92
CA SER A 44 11.53 3.90 -25.76
C SER A 44 11.23 5.24 -25.11
N GLY A 45 12.07 6.25 -25.33
CA GLY A 45 12.00 7.54 -24.65
C GLY A 45 10.66 8.29 -24.68
N ASN A 46 9.66 7.78 -25.42
CA ASN A 46 8.30 8.32 -25.50
C ASN A 46 7.28 7.59 -24.63
N LEU A 47 7.61 6.40 -24.09
CA LEU A 47 6.73 5.65 -23.21
C LEU A 47 7.05 5.98 -21.75
N ARG A 48 6.01 6.04 -20.94
CA ARG A 48 6.14 6.20 -19.48
C ARG A 48 5.40 5.07 -18.77
N HIS A 49 6.08 4.45 -17.83
CA HIS A 49 5.48 3.46 -16.95
C HIS A 49 4.73 4.17 -15.82
N ARG A 50 3.46 3.84 -15.65
CA ARG A 50 2.65 4.33 -14.53
C ARG A 50 2.90 3.50 -13.29
N VAL A 51 3.02 4.15 -12.15
CA VAL A 51 3.27 3.54 -10.86
C VAL A 51 2.42 4.18 -9.77
N LEU A 52 2.23 3.44 -8.67
CA LEU A 52 1.83 4.02 -7.40
C LEU A 52 3.08 4.30 -6.58
N VAL A 53 3.14 5.48 -6.01
CA VAL A 53 4.21 5.90 -5.10
C VAL A 53 3.60 6.06 -3.72
N LYS A 54 3.96 5.19 -2.80
CA LYS A 54 3.53 5.22 -1.41
C LYS A 54 4.64 5.86 -0.58
N GLU A 55 4.38 7.03 -0.03
CA GLU A 55 5.29 7.78 0.83
C GLU A 55 4.98 7.50 2.30
N LEU A 56 5.94 7.03 3.07
CA LEU A 56 5.78 6.89 4.51
C LEU A 56 5.68 8.30 5.13
N PHE A 57 4.49 8.69 5.50
CA PHE A 57 4.19 9.93 6.19
C PHE A 57 3.01 9.67 7.13
N PRO A 58 3.27 9.15 8.35
CA PRO A 58 2.24 8.82 9.31
C PRO A 58 1.42 10.05 9.72
N PHE A 59 0.12 9.85 9.88
CA PHE A 59 -0.75 10.86 10.49
C PHE A 59 -0.57 10.82 12.01
N GLU A 60 -0.45 12.00 12.59
CA GLU A 60 -0.39 12.21 14.02
C GLU A 60 -1.25 13.44 14.37
N GLU A 61 -2.13 13.29 15.38
CA GLU A 61 -3.18 14.28 15.69
C GLU A 61 -2.65 15.66 16.07
N HIS A 62 -1.43 15.76 16.61
CA HIS A 62 -0.84 17.00 17.11
C HIS A 62 0.15 17.64 16.12
N GLY A 63 0.25 17.10 14.89
CA GLY A 63 1.15 17.65 13.86
C GLY A 63 2.63 17.50 14.20
N GLN A 64 2.99 16.54 15.05
CA GLN A 64 4.38 16.31 15.45
C GLN A 64 5.21 15.59 14.38
N ILE A 65 4.57 15.00 13.38
CA ILE A 65 5.19 14.48 12.16
C ILE A 65 4.75 15.36 11.01
N TYR A 66 5.66 16.06 10.40
CA TYR A 66 5.37 17.11 9.41
C TYR A 66 6.38 17.15 8.27
N ARG A 67 6.02 17.80 7.18
CA ARG A 67 6.94 18.14 6.08
C ARG A 67 7.47 19.54 6.28
N ASP A 68 8.79 19.69 6.27
CA ASP A 68 9.45 21.00 6.35
C ASP A 68 9.49 21.71 4.99
N ALA A 69 10.05 22.94 4.99
CA ALA A 69 10.18 23.77 3.80
C ALA A 69 11.16 23.20 2.74
N ALA A 70 12.05 22.29 3.13
CA ALA A 70 12.95 21.58 2.21
C ALA A 70 12.27 20.36 1.58
N GLY A 71 11.08 19.98 2.04
CA GLY A 71 10.33 18.83 1.60
C GLY A 71 10.60 17.55 2.41
N ASP A 72 11.46 17.64 3.44
CA ASP A 72 11.81 16.51 4.30
C ASP A 72 10.70 16.20 5.31
N ILE A 73 10.49 14.92 5.58
CA ILE A 73 9.62 14.49 6.67
C ILE A 73 10.40 14.53 7.99
N CYS A 74 9.92 15.38 8.88
CA CYS A 74 10.49 15.63 10.20
C CYS A 74 9.52 15.16 11.28
N CYS A 75 10.07 14.86 12.47
CA CYS A 75 9.25 14.56 13.64
C CYS A 75 9.81 15.26 14.88
N ALA A 76 8.92 15.67 15.78
CA ALA A 76 9.30 16.12 17.12
C ALA A 76 9.91 14.95 17.92
N ALA A 77 10.70 15.30 18.96
CA ALA A 77 11.39 14.28 19.77
C ALA A 77 10.41 13.26 20.39
N ASP A 78 9.25 13.73 20.83
CA ASP A 78 8.23 12.89 21.47
C ASP A 78 7.55 11.93 20.47
N ALA A 79 7.51 12.29 19.18
CA ALA A 79 6.97 11.46 18.12
C ALA A 79 7.99 10.49 17.50
N ALA A 80 9.28 10.62 17.82
CA ALA A 80 10.34 9.82 17.24
C ALA A 80 10.14 8.30 17.43
N PRO A 81 9.74 7.78 18.61
CA PRO A 81 9.46 6.35 18.77
C PRO A 81 8.31 5.86 17.88
N THR A 82 7.25 6.65 17.75
CA THR A 82 6.11 6.34 16.87
C THR A 82 6.52 6.32 15.40
N MET A 83 7.31 7.32 14.97
CA MET A 83 7.83 7.36 13.59
C MET A 83 8.71 6.15 13.28
N GLU A 84 9.53 5.70 14.25
CA GLU A 84 10.37 4.52 14.07
C GLU A 84 9.55 3.23 13.96
N LEU A 85 8.50 3.07 14.74
CA LEU A 85 7.56 1.93 14.60
C LEU A 85 6.93 1.90 13.21
N HIS A 86 6.46 3.03 12.70
CA HIS A 86 5.92 3.13 11.35
C HIS A 86 6.96 2.83 10.28
N ARG A 87 8.20 3.27 10.47
CA ARG A 87 9.32 2.98 9.56
C ARG A 87 9.60 1.47 9.49
N LEU A 88 9.72 0.82 10.65
CA LEU A 88 9.96 -0.62 10.73
C LEU A 88 8.81 -1.43 10.09
N SER A 89 7.57 -1.05 10.38
CA SER A 89 6.37 -1.67 9.80
C SER A 89 6.34 -1.51 8.27
N PHE A 90 6.66 -0.32 7.76
CA PHE A 90 6.72 -0.03 6.33
C PHE A 90 7.82 -0.84 5.62
N GLN A 91 9.03 -0.92 6.20
CA GLN A 91 10.14 -1.71 5.66
C GLN A 91 9.77 -3.19 5.62
N ARG A 92 9.28 -3.73 6.74
CA ARG A 92 8.83 -5.11 6.84
C ARG A 92 7.75 -5.44 5.81
N GLY A 93 6.73 -4.58 5.68
CA GLY A 93 5.67 -4.78 4.69
C GLY A 93 6.22 -4.88 3.27
N ASN A 94 7.20 -4.06 2.91
CA ASN A 94 7.85 -4.14 1.60
C ASN A 94 8.70 -5.40 1.42
N GLU A 95 9.43 -5.84 2.44
CA GLU A 95 10.22 -7.09 2.39
C GLU A 95 9.32 -8.31 2.20
N VAL A 96 8.21 -8.37 2.94
CA VAL A 96 7.22 -9.44 2.78
C VAL A 96 6.57 -9.39 1.40
N HIS A 97 6.23 -8.19 0.91
CA HIS A 97 5.67 -8.00 -0.43
C HIS A 97 6.63 -8.57 -1.50
N LEU A 98 7.91 -8.22 -1.46
CA LEU A 98 8.91 -8.72 -2.41
C LEU A 98 9.08 -10.23 -2.32
N LYS A 99 9.05 -10.80 -1.12
CA LYS A 99 9.12 -12.25 -0.93
C LYS A 99 7.91 -12.96 -1.53
N LEU A 100 6.69 -12.50 -1.23
CA LEU A 100 5.47 -13.07 -1.77
C LEU A 100 5.38 -12.92 -3.29
N LEU A 101 5.82 -11.78 -3.83
CA LEU A 101 5.89 -11.54 -5.27
C LEU A 101 6.83 -12.52 -5.97
N ALA A 102 7.97 -12.86 -5.35
CA ALA A 102 8.92 -13.84 -5.89
C ALA A 102 8.35 -15.28 -5.88
N GLU A 103 7.49 -15.60 -4.91
CA GLU A 103 6.86 -16.91 -4.77
C GLU A 103 5.61 -17.07 -5.65
N SER A 104 4.81 -15.99 -5.82
CA SER A 104 3.51 -15.99 -6.50
C SER A 104 3.26 -14.69 -7.29
N PRO A 105 4.00 -14.45 -8.38
CA PRO A 105 3.94 -13.19 -9.11
C PRO A 105 2.59 -12.93 -9.82
N GLU A 106 1.78 -13.95 -10.02
CA GLU A 106 0.46 -13.82 -10.64
C GLU A 106 -0.62 -13.32 -9.65
N GLU A 107 -0.43 -13.58 -8.36
CA GLU A 107 -1.39 -13.27 -7.30
C GLU A 107 -1.04 -11.97 -6.56
N ILE A 108 0.23 -11.60 -6.57
CA ILE A 108 0.78 -10.46 -5.83
C ILE A 108 1.08 -9.31 -6.79
N GLY A 109 0.56 -8.13 -6.50
CA GLY A 109 0.81 -6.93 -7.31
C GLY A 109 2.31 -6.57 -7.36
N ALA A 110 2.76 -6.03 -8.49
CA ALA A 110 4.17 -5.71 -8.68
C ALA A 110 4.67 -4.67 -7.66
N ASN A 111 5.77 -4.98 -6.97
CA ASN A 111 6.56 -4.04 -6.18
C ASN A 111 7.89 -3.82 -6.91
N ILE A 112 8.14 -2.59 -7.34
CA ILE A 112 9.34 -2.26 -8.11
C ILE A 112 10.53 -2.13 -7.18
N ASN A 113 10.42 -1.29 -6.14
CA ASN A 113 11.46 -1.10 -5.12
C ASN A 113 11.00 -0.18 -3.98
N THR A 114 11.82 -0.14 -2.93
CA THR A 114 11.72 0.80 -1.82
C THR A 114 12.94 1.71 -1.80
N PHE A 115 12.72 3.01 -1.61
CA PHE A 115 13.75 4.04 -1.67
C PHE A 115 13.72 4.91 -0.43
N SER A 116 14.88 5.47 -0.05
CA SER A 116 14.99 6.52 0.95
C SER A 116 15.18 7.87 0.24
N LEU A 117 14.32 8.84 0.55
CA LEU A 117 14.39 10.22 0.07
C LEU A 117 13.64 11.11 1.07
N HIS A 118 13.90 12.42 1.13
CA HIS A 118 13.20 13.37 2.00
C HIS A 118 13.09 12.90 3.47
N ARG A 119 14.15 12.26 3.98
CA ARG A 119 14.24 11.68 5.33
C ARG A 119 13.14 10.65 5.65
N THR A 120 12.50 10.09 4.62
CA THR A 120 11.46 9.07 4.74
C THR A 120 11.69 7.93 3.75
N LEU A 121 10.73 6.99 3.68
CA LEU A 121 10.74 5.85 2.78
C LEU A 121 9.64 6.00 1.74
N TYR A 122 9.94 5.56 0.54
CA TYR A 122 9.02 5.46 -0.57
C TYR A 122 8.94 4.02 -1.07
N SER A 123 7.76 3.50 -1.28
CA SER A 123 7.54 2.26 -2.01
C SER A 123 6.98 2.58 -3.38
N VAL A 124 7.61 2.09 -4.43
CA VAL A 124 7.16 2.26 -5.82
C VAL A 124 6.56 0.95 -6.29
N LEU A 125 5.26 0.98 -6.57
CA LEU A 125 4.46 -0.19 -6.91
C LEU A 125 4.01 -0.09 -8.37
N GLY A 126 4.02 -1.23 -9.07
CA GLY A 126 3.46 -1.29 -10.41
C GLY A 126 1.96 -0.95 -10.40
N PHE A 127 1.52 -0.14 -11.35
CA PHE A 127 0.11 0.18 -11.49
C PHE A 127 -0.51 -0.68 -12.59
N SER A 128 -1.23 -1.72 -12.17
CA SER A 128 -1.95 -2.63 -13.07
C SER A 128 -3.40 -2.20 -13.35
N GLY A 129 -3.79 -1.00 -12.92
CA GLY A 129 -5.19 -0.60 -12.91
C GLY A 129 -5.92 -1.25 -11.73
N GLY A 130 -7.23 -1.17 -11.74
CA GLY A 130 -8.04 -1.77 -10.69
C GLY A 130 -8.77 -0.75 -9.83
N ARG A 131 -9.68 -1.25 -9.04
CA ARG A 131 -10.51 -0.51 -8.09
C ARG A 131 -10.54 -1.27 -6.78
N SER A 132 -10.57 -0.58 -5.67
CA SER A 132 -10.74 -1.22 -4.37
C SER A 132 -12.19 -1.72 -4.19
N LEU A 133 -12.34 -2.75 -3.40
CA LEU A 133 -13.64 -3.37 -3.17
C LEU A 133 -14.61 -2.40 -2.47
N ASP A 134 -14.12 -1.52 -1.59
CA ASP A 134 -14.94 -0.46 -0.96
C ASP A 134 -15.58 0.45 -2.00
N ARG A 135 -14.79 0.98 -2.94
CA ARG A 135 -15.29 1.83 -4.04
C ARG A 135 -16.27 1.09 -4.96
N GLU A 136 -16.03 -0.19 -5.18
CA GLU A 136 -16.97 -1.02 -5.95
C GLU A 136 -18.29 -1.22 -5.21
N LEU A 137 -18.26 -1.44 -3.89
CA LEU A 137 -19.44 -1.56 -3.05
C LEU A 137 -20.22 -0.24 -2.99
N GLU A 138 -19.54 0.89 -2.84
CA GLU A 138 -20.15 2.22 -2.90
C GLU A 138 -20.82 2.48 -4.25
N ARG A 139 -20.16 2.15 -5.35
CA ARG A 139 -20.69 2.31 -6.71
C ARG A 139 -21.89 1.42 -6.99
N ALA A 140 -21.84 0.18 -6.50
CA ALA A 140 -22.95 -0.77 -6.66
C ALA A 140 -24.18 -0.33 -5.87
N GLY A 141 -24.00 0.36 -4.76
CA GLY A 141 -25.06 0.78 -3.86
C GLY A 141 -25.95 -0.39 -3.42
N ALA A 142 -27.25 -0.15 -3.32
CA ALA A 142 -28.23 -1.20 -3.02
C ALA A 142 -28.60 -2.07 -4.24
N SER A 143 -27.94 -1.91 -5.39
CA SER A 143 -28.18 -2.73 -6.56
C SER A 143 -27.76 -4.17 -6.29
N ALA A 144 -28.63 -5.12 -6.60
CA ALA A 144 -28.34 -6.54 -6.43
C ALA A 144 -27.18 -6.98 -7.32
N VAL A 145 -25.98 -7.04 -6.77
CA VAL A 145 -24.87 -7.74 -7.41
C VAL A 145 -25.18 -9.23 -7.41
N LEU A 146 -24.98 -9.88 -8.54
CA LEU A 146 -25.27 -11.33 -8.65
C LEU A 146 -24.47 -12.09 -7.58
N LEU A 147 -25.11 -13.02 -6.88
CA LEU A 147 -24.48 -13.89 -5.88
C LEU A 147 -23.21 -14.57 -6.41
N SER A 148 -23.23 -14.95 -7.70
CA SER A 148 -22.07 -15.57 -8.37
C SER A 148 -20.86 -14.65 -8.44
N VAL A 149 -21.04 -13.33 -8.57
CA VAL A 149 -19.95 -12.35 -8.55
C VAL A 149 -19.35 -12.25 -7.16
N HIS A 150 -20.18 -12.16 -6.12
CA HIS A 150 -19.69 -12.16 -4.74
C HIS A 150 -18.96 -13.45 -4.40
N ALA A 151 -19.51 -14.62 -4.79
CA ALA A 151 -18.85 -15.90 -4.57
C ALA A 151 -17.48 -15.97 -5.27
N HIS A 152 -17.38 -15.49 -6.51
CA HIS A 152 -16.12 -15.43 -7.24
C HIS A 152 -15.09 -14.54 -6.51
N ARG A 153 -15.49 -13.36 -6.07
CA ARG A 153 -14.63 -12.45 -5.31
C ARG A 153 -14.16 -13.05 -3.97
N MET A 154 -15.07 -13.68 -3.24
CA MET A 154 -14.71 -14.35 -1.97
C MET A 154 -13.70 -15.48 -2.21
N LEU A 155 -13.86 -16.29 -3.25
CA LEU A 155 -12.89 -17.32 -3.61
C LEU A 155 -11.53 -16.70 -3.95
N GLY A 156 -11.48 -15.64 -4.77
CA GLY A 156 -10.23 -14.95 -5.08
C GLY A 156 -9.54 -14.36 -3.84
N ILE A 157 -10.29 -13.81 -2.87
CA ILE A 157 -9.73 -13.35 -1.60
C ILE A 157 -9.11 -14.53 -0.82
N LEU A 158 -9.80 -15.67 -0.76
CA LEU A 158 -9.31 -16.87 -0.08
C LEU A 158 -8.04 -17.42 -0.73
N ASP A 159 -7.96 -17.42 -2.06
CA ASP A 159 -6.78 -17.85 -2.81
C ASP A 159 -5.54 -17.00 -2.47
N VAL A 160 -5.70 -15.67 -2.46
CA VAL A 160 -4.59 -14.77 -2.06
C VAL A 160 -4.21 -14.97 -0.59
N LEU A 161 -5.18 -15.12 0.31
CA LEU A 161 -4.91 -15.40 1.73
C LEU A 161 -4.20 -16.75 1.93
N GLU A 162 -4.56 -17.77 1.14
CA GLU A 162 -3.85 -19.05 1.16
C GLU A 162 -2.36 -18.87 0.81
N THR A 163 -2.04 -18.01 -0.16
CA THR A 163 -0.66 -17.68 -0.53
C THR A 163 0.10 -17.07 0.65
N PHE A 164 -0.49 -16.10 1.36
CA PHE A 164 0.10 -15.54 2.59
C PHE A 164 0.34 -16.62 3.64
N HIS A 165 -0.67 -17.42 3.92
CA HIS A 165 -0.61 -18.44 4.98
C HIS A 165 0.40 -19.56 4.67
N ARG A 166 0.48 -20.01 3.40
CA ARG A 166 1.49 -20.99 2.98
C ARG A 166 2.92 -20.47 3.13
N SER A 167 3.13 -19.18 2.88
CA SER A 167 4.43 -18.51 3.08
C SER A 167 4.71 -18.15 4.56
N GLY A 168 3.80 -18.52 5.48
CA GLY A 168 3.96 -18.32 6.92
C GLY A 168 3.61 -16.92 7.43
N PHE A 169 2.87 -16.13 6.64
CA PHE A 169 2.46 -14.76 6.99
C PHE A 169 0.95 -14.66 7.24
N LEU A 170 0.58 -13.66 8.05
CA LEU A 170 -0.80 -13.20 8.24
C LEU A 170 -0.87 -11.72 7.86
N HIS A 171 -1.88 -11.33 7.09
CA HIS A 171 -2.03 -9.95 6.61
C HIS A 171 -2.41 -8.96 7.72
N LEU A 172 -3.31 -9.35 8.60
CA LEU A 172 -3.82 -8.65 9.78
C LEU A 172 -4.47 -7.26 9.52
N ASP A 173 -4.78 -6.94 8.26
CA ASP A 173 -5.53 -5.73 7.89
C ASP A 173 -6.42 -6.02 6.68
N ILE A 174 -7.27 -7.06 6.78
CA ILE A 174 -8.22 -7.40 5.72
C ILE A 174 -9.44 -6.50 5.84
N SER A 175 -9.59 -5.61 4.86
CA SER A 175 -10.72 -4.69 4.75
C SER A 175 -10.98 -4.37 3.27
N PRO A 176 -12.18 -3.92 2.89
CA PRO A 176 -12.54 -3.70 1.48
C PRO A 176 -11.63 -2.71 0.74
N ASP A 177 -11.07 -1.72 1.42
CA ASP A 177 -10.12 -0.76 0.86
C ASP A 177 -8.74 -1.37 0.58
N ASN A 178 -8.39 -2.48 1.26
CA ASN A 178 -7.15 -3.24 1.03
C ASN A 178 -7.30 -4.40 0.04
N ILE A 179 -8.46 -4.55 -0.58
CA ILE A 179 -8.74 -5.57 -1.60
C ILE A 179 -8.88 -4.88 -2.95
N LEU A 180 -8.00 -5.17 -3.90
CA LEU A 180 -8.08 -4.66 -5.26
C LEU A 180 -8.71 -5.66 -6.20
N LEU A 181 -9.63 -5.17 -7.02
CA LEU A 181 -10.26 -5.85 -8.14
C LEU A 181 -9.61 -5.36 -9.43
N ILE A 182 -8.86 -6.21 -10.13
CA ILE A 182 -8.14 -5.91 -11.36
C ILE A 182 -8.82 -6.61 -12.52
N GLY A 183 -9.14 -5.86 -13.59
CA GLY A 183 -9.91 -6.38 -14.72
C GLY A 183 -11.42 -6.35 -14.48
N ASP A 184 -12.18 -7.07 -15.28
CA ASP A 184 -13.64 -7.06 -15.28
C ASP A 184 -14.25 -8.45 -15.47
N GLY A 185 -15.39 -8.68 -14.82
CA GLY A 185 -16.23 -9.87 -14.97
C GLY A 185 -15.51 -11.16 -14.61
N ARG A 186 -15.50 -12.16 -15.51
CA ARG A 186 -14.88 -13.47 -15.27
C ARG A 186 -13.35 -13.46 -15.30
N ARG A 187 -12.74 -12.35 -15.73
CA ARG A 187 -11.29 -12.14 -15.75
C ARG A 187 -10.85 -11.22 -14.62
N GLU A 188 -11.75 -10.95 -13.68
CA GLU A 188 -11.41 -10.15 -12.50
C GLU A 188 -10.44 -10.92 -11.63
N HIS A 189 -9.29 -10.32 -11.37
CA HIS A 189 -8.25 -10.83 -10.49
C HIS A 189 -8.29 -10.07 -9.17
N ILE A 190 -8.10 -10.77 -8.07
CA ILE A 190 -8.10 -10.20 -6.73
C ILE A 190 -6.66 -10.16 -6.21
N THR A 191 -6.27 -9.04 -5.62
CA THR A 191 -5.02 -8.95 -4.88
C THR A 191 -5.20 -8.12 -3.61
N LEU A 192 -4.35 -8.36 -2.62
CA LEU A 192 -4.29 -7.58 -1.39
C LEU A 192 -3.23 -6.48 -1.52
N ILE A 193 -3.48 -5.37 -0.86
CA ILE A 193 -2.54 -4.25 -0.74
C ILE A 193 -2.37 -3.88 0.73
N ASP A 194 -1.38 -3.03 1.00
CA ASP A 194 -1.03 -2.54 2.33
C ASP A 194 -0.54 -3.63 3.31
N TYR A 195 0.69 -4.02 3.13
CA TYR A 195 1.38 -5.07 3.89
C TYR A 195 1.97 -4.58 5.23
N ASN A 196 1.65 -3.36 5.68
CA ASN A 196 2.27 -2.78 6.87
C ASN A 196 1.92 -3.52 8.18
N SER A 197 0.79 -4.21 8.21
CA SER A 197 0.33 -5.01 9.36
C SER A 197 0.71 -6.50 9.29
N VAL A 198 1.49 -6.89 8.28
CA VAL A 198 1.85 -8.30 8.09
C VAL A 198 2.78 -8.79 9.19
N HIS A 199 2.47 -9.94 9.76
CA HIS A 199 3.27 -10.64 10.75
C HIS A 199 3.45 -12.11 10.39
N THR A 200 4.51 -12.74 10.90
CA THR A 200 4.68 -14.18 10.79
C THR A 200 3.84 -14.92 11.81
N LEU A 201 3.42 -16.13 11.47
CA LEU A 201 2.77 -17.05 12.43
C LEU A 201 3.67 -17.33 13.63
N GLN A 202 4.98 -17.30 13.46
CA GLN A 202 5.95 -17.54 14.51
C GLN A 202 5.94 -16.43 15.56
N GLU A 203 5.99 -15.16 15.14
CA GLU A 203 5.93 -14.00 16.03
C GLU A 203 4.68 -14.01 16.90
N ILE A 204 3.53 -14.29 16.29
CA ILE A 204 2.26 -14.37 17.05
C ILE A 204 2.28 -15.49 18.07
N ARG A 205 2.81 -16.68 17.72
CA ARG A 205 2.92 -17.81 18.65
C ARG A 205 3.90 -17.56 19.79
N GLN A 206 4.90 -16.74 19.56
CA GLN A 206 5.89 -16.35 20.56
C GLN A 206 5.41 -15.22 21.47
N GLY A 207 4.23 -14.66 21.20
CA GLY A 207 3.66 -13.54 21.95
C GLY A 207 4.42 -12.24 21.75
N GLU A 208 5.11 -12.09 20.61
CA GLU A 208 5.75 -10.83 20.26
C GLU A 208 4.70 -9.74 20.04
N ALA A 209 5.07 -8.48 20.29
CA ALA A 209 4.17 -7.36 20.07
C ALA A 209 3.78 -7.27 18.59
N VAL A 210 2.49 -7.44 18.32
CA VAL A 210 1.92 -7.40 16.99
C VAL A 210 1.38 -5.99 16.74
N TYR A 211 1.89 -5.34 15.71
CA TYR A 211 1.32 -4.09 15.22
C TYR A 211 0.24 -4.42 14.18
N TYR A 212 -1.00 -4.01 14.44
CA TYR A 212 -2.12 -4.20 13.52
C TYR A 212 -2.94 -2.92 13.41
N SER A 213 -3.58 -2.74 12.27
CA SER A 213 -4.48 -1.62 12.05
C SER A 213 -5.85 -1.92 12.67
N LEU A 214 -6.38 -0.94 13.42
CA LEU A 214 -7.76 -1.01 13.92
C LEU A 214 -8.66 -0.29 12.91
N LYS A 215 -9.60 -1.01 12.34
CA LYS A 215 -10.64 -0.45 11.46
C LYS A 215 -12.02 -0.82 11.98
N ASP A 216 -12.85 0.19 12.17
CA ASP A 216 -14.22 0.02 12.63
C ASP A 216 -14.99 -0.97 11.73
N GLY A 217 -15.56 -2.00 12.35
CA GLY A 217 -16.34 -3.05 11.67
C GLY A 217 -15.52 -4.18 11.03
N TYR A 218 -14.17 -4.13 11.05
CA TYR A 218 -13.29 -5.15 10.44
C TYR A 218 -12.25 -5.73 11.40
N THR A 219 -12.04 -5.12 12.55
CA THR A 219 -11.19 -5.63 13.61
C THR A 219 -12.03 -5.97 14.83
N ALA A 220 -11.81 -7.18 15.39
CA ALA A 220 -12.49 -7.67 16.59
C ALA A 220 -11.77 -7.22 17.86
#